data_af6526e2987c0a823283c2d4f30acfa3
#
_entry.id   af6526e2987c0a823283c2d4f30acfa3
#
_cell.length_a   1.000
_cell.length_b   1.000
_cell.length_c   1.000
_cell.angle_alpha   90.00
_cell.angle_beta   90.00
_cell.angle_gamma   90.00
#
_symmetry.space_group_name_H-M   'P 1'
#
loop_
_entity.id
_entity.type
_entity.pdbx_description
1 polymer ?
#
loop_
_entity_poly.entity_id
_entity_poly.type
_entity_poly.pdbx_seq_one_letter_code
_entity_poly.pdbx_strand_id
1 'polypeptide(L)'
;MARPVAIQSRGNPLLVRLRRLLDDPSAHRKHGQIVIEGEHLCAAWLASGCGPVLQALASEAGWERPAVRELAVKADAVAVVSAAAMAGVTALESPAAILFVVPLPEASTVLGGVASVVLDRVQDPGNVGSILRSAAAFGFGQAIALKGTAALWSPKVVRAGMGAHFRLRLVDAVEAESLDALDLPLLGTSSHAGERIDRVEIPWPCAWVFGHEGQGLSAHVQGRCAQMLRIAQPGGEESLNVAAAAAVCLHESARRRAG
;
A
#
# COMPACT_ATOMS: atom_id res chain seq x y z
N MET A 1 -24.76 1.26 21.91
CA MET A 1 -23.45 1.88 21.65
C MET A 1 -22.58 1.77 22.87
N ALA A 2 -21.37 1.23 22.73
CA ALA A 2 -20.43 1.17 23.85
C ALA A 2 -20.05 2.60 24.26
N ARG A 3 -20.01 2.86 25.58
CA ARG A 3 -19.54 4.15 26.10
C ARG A 3 -18.05 4.28 25.82
N PRO A 4 -17.56 5.39 25.22
CA PRO A 4 -16.15 5.57 24.95
C PRO A 4 -15.35 5.57 26.28
N VAL A 5 -14.19 4.92 26.26
CA VAL A 5 -13.26 4.90 27.39
C VAL A 5 -12.29 6.07 27.25
N ALA A 6 -12.20 6.92 28.29
CA ALA A 6 -11.24 8.02 28.31
C ALA A 6 -9.83 7.51 28.66
N ILE A 7 -8.82 7.88 27.89
CA ILE A 7 -7.41 7.52 28.11
C ILE A 7 -6.56 8.79 28.20
N GLN A 8 -5.98 9.03 29.38
CA GLN A 8 -5.14 10.20 29.67
C GLN A 8 -3.64 9.84 29.73
N SER A 9 -3.32 8.62 30.14
CA SER A 9 -1.95 8.18 30.36
C SER A 9 -1.29 7.63 29.11
N ARG A 10 -0.10 8.11 28.76
CA ARG A 10 0.77 7.55 27.71
C ARG A 10 1.20 6.10 27.98
N GLY A 11 1.20 5.68 29.26
CA GLY A 11 1.52 4.31 29.69
C GLY A 11 0.36 3.32 29.56
N ASN A 12 -0.80 3.74 29.09
CA ASN A 12 -1.93 2.84 28.90
C ASN A 12 -1.54 1.66 27.98
N PRO A 13 -1.84 0.39 28.34
CA PRO A 13 -1.45 -0.80 27.56
C PRO A 13 -1.89 -0.76 26.09
N LEU A 14 -3.07 -0.20 25.81
CA LEU A 14 -3.55 -0.02 24.43
C LEU A 14 -2.60 0.89 23.64
N LEU A 15 -2.21 2.04 24.19
CA LEU A 15 -1.31 2.99 23.52
C LEU A 15 0.09 2.43 23.35
N VAL A 16 0.59 1.65 24.31
CA VAL A 16 1.88 0.95 24.21
C VAL A 16 1.85 -0.07 23.08
N ARG A 17 0.77 -0.84 22.96
CA ARG A 17 0.58 -1.79 21.84
C ARG A 17 0.53 -1.07 20.50
N LEU A 18 -0.21 0.03 20.39
CA LEU A 18 -0.34 0.79 19.15
C LEU A 18 0.99 1.36 18.67
N ARG A 19 1.81 1.91 19.57
CA ARG A 19 3.16 2.35 19.22
C ARG A 19 3.98 1.23 18.60
N ARG A 20 3.95 0.04 19.18
CA ARG A 20 4.66 -1.12 18.61
C ARG A 20 4.15 -1.48 17.21
N LEU A 21 2.83 -1.41 16.98
CA LEU A 21 2.24 -1.66 15.66
C LEU A 21 2.65 -0.60 14.63
N LEU A 22 2.90 0.64 15.05
CA LEU A 22 3.28 1.74 14.16
C LEU A 22 4.80 1.86 13.96
N ASP A 23 5.60 1.46 14.95
CA ASP A 23 7.06 1.59 14.91
C ASP A 23 7.76 0.36 14.30
N ASP A 24 7.24 -0.86 14.52
CA ASP A 24 7.81 -2.10 13.99
C ASP A 24 7.14 -2.47 12.66
N PRO A 25 7.85 -2.40 11.51
CA PRO A 25 7.31 -2.75 10.21
C PRO A 25 6.77 -4.19 10.10
N SER A 26 7.20 -5.08 11.02
CA SER A 26 6.79 -6.49 11.06
C SER A 26 5.67 -6.79 12.07
N ALA A 27 5.32 -5.84 12.91
CA ALA A 27 4.38 -6.03 14.02
C ALA A 27 3.00 -6.47 13.54
N HIS A 28 2.56 -6.00 12.37
CA HIS A 28 1.28 -6.38 11.78
C HIS A 28 1.15 -7.91 11.60
N ARG A 29 2.23 -8.61 11.20
CA ARG A 29 2.24 -10.08 11.06
C ARG A 29 2.20 -10.79 12.41
N LYS A 30 2.92 -10.27 13.42
CA LYS A 30 2.98 -10.87 14.77
C LYS A 30 1.64 -10.76 15.50
N HIS A 31 0.94 -9.66 15.30
CA HIS A 31 -0.30 -9.35 16.02
C HIS A 31 -1.56 -9.63 15.20
N GLY A 32 -1.46 -9.94 13.91
CA GLY A 32 -2.60 -10.10 13.02
C GLY A 32 -3.46 -8.83 12.90
N GLN A 33 -2.86 -7.65 13.10
CA GLN A 33 -3.56 -6.37 13.13
C GLN A 33 -2.75 -5.28 12.46
N ILE A 34 -3.44 -4.32 11.87
CA ILE A 34 -2.88 -3.10 11.31
C ILE A 34 -3.52 -1.87 11.92
N VAL A 35 -2.81 -0.75 11.88
CA VAL A 35 -3.32 0.55 12.30
C VAL A 35 -3.54 1.41 11.07
N ILE A 36 -4.71 2.02 11.00
CA ILE A 36 -5.12 2.93 9.93
C ILE A 36 -5.25 4.33 10.54
N GLU A 37 -4.49 5.30 10.04
CA GLU A 37 -4.42 6.65 10.58
C GLU A 37 -5.15 7.66 9.71
N GLY A 38 -6.03 8.43 10.33
CA GLY A 38 -6.70 9.58 9.73
C GLY A 38 -8.07 9.27 9.12
N GLU A 39 -8.89 10.32 9.03
CA GLU A 39 -10.30 10.24 8.63
C GLU A 39 -10.48 9.61 7.25
N HIS A 40 -9.65 10.02 6.29
CA HIS A 40 -9.74 9.52 4.92
C HIS A 40 -9.54 8.00 4.84
N LEU A 41 -8.49 7.48 5.48
CA LEU A 41 -8.22 6.04 5.46
C LEU A 41 -9.23 5.25 6.27
N CYS A 42 -9.69 5.77 7.42
CA CYS A 42 -10.74 5.14 8.22
C CYS A 42 -12.07 5.06 7.43
N ALA A 43 -12.45 6.12 6.75
CA ALA A 43 -13.63 6.13 5.88
C ALA A 43 -13.48 5.15 4.70
N ALA A 44 -12.31 5.12 4.07
CA ALA A 44 -12.02 4.21 2.95
C ALA A 44 -12.09 2.73 3.39
N TRP A 45 -11.60 2.39 4.59
CA TRP A 45 -11.73 1.05 5.16
C TRP A 45 -13.20 0.65 5.32
N LEU A 46 -14.02 1.51 5.93
CA LEU A 46 -15.46 1.23 6.10
C LEU A 46 -16.19 1.07 4.77
N ALA A 47 -15.85 1.91 3.79
CA ALA A 47 -16.46 1.84 2.46
C ALA A 47 -16.05 0.60 1.66
N SER A 48 -14.87 0.06 1.91
CA SER A 48 -14.35 -1.12 1.21
C SER A 48 -14.98 -2.44 1.66
N GLY A 49 -15.51 -2.49 2.89
CA GLY A 49 -16.02 -3.73 3.46
C GLY A 49 -14.94 -4.77 3.78
N CYS A 50 -13.67 -4.39 3.83
CA CYS A 50 -12.54 -5.32 4.04
C CYS A 50 -12.55 -6.05 5.39
N GLY A 51 -13.31 -5.58 6.37
CA GLY A 51 -13.45 -6.25 7.66
C GLY A 51 -13.94 -5.35 8.79
N PRO A 52 -14.04 -5.89 10.01
CA PRO A 52 -14.48 -5.14 11.19
C PRO A 52 -13.44 -4.11 11.62
N VAL A 53 -13.89 -3.16 12.43
CA VAL A 53 -13.03 -2.23 13.16
C VAL A 53 -12.99 -2.66 14.63
N LEU A 54 -11.89 -3.27 15.05
CA LEU A 54 -11.75 -3.82 16.42
C LEU A 54 -11.69 -2.71 17.47
N GLN A 55 -11.03 -1.61 17.14
CA GLN A 55 -10.83 -0.49 18.04
C GLN A 55 -10.76 0.82 17.26
N ALA A 56 -11.48 1.84 17.71
CA ALA A 56 -11.28 3.23 17.30
C ALA A 56 -10.67 4.04 18.41
N LEU A 57 -9.68 4.87 18.08
CA LEU A 57 -9.15 5.89 18.97
C LEU A 57 -9.40 7.25 18.35
N ALA A 58 -10.10 8.12 19.04
CA ALA A 58 -10.26 9.51 18.66
C ALA A 58 -9.51 10.42 19.64
N SER A 59 -8.86 11.48 19.15
CA SER A 59 -8.39 12.53 20.03
C SER A 59 -9.58 13.26 20.67
N GLU A 60 -9.40 13.91 21.83
CA GLU A 60 -10.46 14.71 22.46
C GLU A 60 -11.05 15.73 21.48
N ALA A 61 -10.19 16.50 20.79
CA ALA A 61 -10.63 17.45 19.79
C ALA A 61 -11.31 16.78 18.56
N GLY A 62 -10.83 15.59 18.17
CA GLY A 62 -11.44 14.79 17.12
C GLY A 62 -12.84 14.32 17.49
N TRP A 63 -13.02 13.87 18.73
CA TRP A 63 -14.32 13.38 19.24
C TRP A 63 -15.42 14.45 19.21
N GLU A 64 -15.07 15.72 19.35
CA GLU A 64 -16.02 16.82 19.25
C GLU A 64 -16.57 17.03 17.81
N ARG A 65 -15.85 16.49 16.81
CA ARG A 65 -16.24 16.60 15.41
C ARG A 65 -17.22 15.50 15.02
N PRO A 66 -18.42 15.82 14.51
CA PRO A 66 -19.46 14.83 14.17
C PRO A 66 -18.93 13.74 13.20
N ALA A 67 -18.20 14.14 12.14
CA ALA A 67 -17.65 13.20 11.16
C ALA A 67 -16.69 12.15 11.78
N VAL A 68 -15.83 12.57 12.71
CA VAL A 68 -14.92 11.66 13.42
C VAL A 68 -15.71 10.72 14.34
N ARG A 69 -16.72 11.23 15.03
CA ARG A 69 -17.56 10.44 15.90
C ARG A 69 -18.36 9.38 15.14
N GLU A 70 -18.91 9.76 13.99
CA GLU A 70 -19.62 8.82 13.10
C GLU A 70 -18.74 7.66 12.61
N LEU A 71 -17.48 7.93 12.32
CA LEU A 71 -16.50 6.88 11.99
C LEU A 71 -16.21 6.00 13.22
N ALA A 72 -15.90 6.64 14.36
CA ALA A 72 -15.46 5.94 15.56
C ALA A 72 -16.51 4.96 16.12
N VAL A 73 -17.80 5.31 16.06
CA VAL A 73 -18.89 4.46 16.58
C VAL A 73 -19.15 3.20 15.75
N LYS A 74 -18.47 3.04 14.60
CA LYS A 74 -18.50 1.82 13.80
C LYS A 74 -17.56 0.73 14.33
N ALA A 75 -16.70 1.06 15.31
CA ALA A 75 -15.79 0.11 15.93
C ALA A 75 -16.47 -0.66 17.07
N ASP A 76 -15.96 -1.87 17.34
CA ASP A 76 -16.38 -2.71 18.46
C ASP A 76 -16.11 -2.03 19.81
N ALA A 77 -15.01 -1.29 19.89
CA ALA A 77 -14.64 -0.51 21.07
C ALA A 77 -14.12 0.88 20.68
N VAL A 78 -14.42 1.89 21.51
CA VAL A 78 -14.03 3.29 21.27
C VAL A 78 -13.26 3.83 22.46
N ALA A 79 -12.12 4.46 22.19
CA ALA A 79 -11.36 5.22 23.17
C ALA A 79 -11.24 6.69 22.76
N VAL A 80 -11.44 7.60 23.74
CA VAL A 80 -11.14 9.03 23.56
C VAL A 80 -9.84 9.31 24.29
N VAL A 81 -8.87 9.86 23.59
CA VAL A 81 -7.47 9.95 24.01
C VAL A 81 -7.06 11.42 24.10
N SER A 82 -6.42 11.80 25.20
CA SER A 82 -5.90 13.16 25.35
C SER A 82 -4.89 13.51 24.25
N ALA A 83 -4.79 14.79 23.88
CA ALA A 83 -3.87 15.27 22.86
C ALA A 83 -2.42 14.83 23.12
N ALA A 84 -1.97 14.90 24.37
CA ALA A 84 -0.63 14.50 24.77
C ALA A 84 -0.39 12.98 24.61
N ALA A 85 -1.41 12.16 24.88
CA ALA A 85 -1.32 10.71 24.73
C ALA A 85 -1.42 10.29 23.26
N MET A 86 -2.23 10.98 22.44
CA MET A 86 -2.35 10.75 21.01
C MET A 86 -1.05 11.09 20.27
N ALA A 87 -0.42 12.23 20.58
CA ALA A 87 0.88 12.60 20.02
C ALA A 87 1.99 11.57 20.30
N GLY A 88 1.85 10.78 21.37
CA GLY A 88 2.79 9.70 21.66
C GLY A 88 2.52 8.39 20.92
N VAL A 89 1.45 8.30 20.14
CA VAL A 89 1.10 7.08 19.35
C VAL A 89 1.38 7.27 17.88
N THR A 90 1.00 8.40 17.30
CA THR A 90 1.17 8.69 15.88
C THR A 90 2.59 9.09 15.54
N ALA A 91 3.09 8.67 14.37
CA ALA A 91 4.36 9.14 13.80
C ALA A 91 4.20 10.42 12.96
N LEU A 92 3.01 11.01 12.93
CA LEU A 92 2.74 12.24 12.18
C LEU A 92 3.13 13.48 13.00
N GLU A 93 3.65 14.51 12.36
CA GLU A 93 3.92 15.82 12.97
C GLU A 93 2.64 16.43 13.55
N SER A 94 1.52 16.28 12.84
CA SER A 94 0.18 16.58 13.35
C SER A 94 -0.56 15.28 13.68
N PRO A 95 -0.85 15.01 14.97
CA PRO A 95 -1.56 13.81 15.36
C PRO A 95 -2.89 13.65 14.63
N ALA A 96 -3.18 12.44 14.16
CA ALA A 96 -4.45 12.15 13.50
C ALA A 96 -5.62 12.33 14.50
N ALA A 97 -6.73 12.86 14.00
CA ALA A 97 -7.94 13.00 14.80
C ALA A 97 -8.56 11.63 15.19
N ILE A 98 -8.31 10.61 14.36
CA ILE A 98 -8.82 9.25 14.55
C ILE A 98 -7.82 8.21 14.03
N LEU A 99 -7.79 7.07 14.70
CA LEU A 99 -7.07 5.86 14.33
C LEU A 99 -8.01 4.66 14.42
N PHE A 100 -7.89 3.72 13.49
CA PHE A 100 -8.53 2.41 13.59
C PHE A 100 -7.48 1.31 13.81
N VAL A 101 -7.81 0.35 14.65
CA VAL A 101 -7.15 -0.96 14.69
C VAL A 101 -8.07 -1.95 14.01
N VAL A 102 -7.59 -2.59 12.97
CA VAL A 102 -8.36 -3.55 12.18
C VAL A 102 -7.58 -4.85 12.04
N PRO A 103 -8.25 -5.99 11.78
CA PRO A 103 -7.52 -7.23 11.51
C PRO A 103 -6.67 -7.08 10.26
N LEU A 104 -5.51 -7.73 10.26
CA LEU A 104 -4.73 -7.90 9.04
C LEU A 104 -5.54 -8.76 8.07
N PRO A 105 -5.80 -8.30 6.84
CA PRO A 105 -6.48 -9.12 5.85
C PRO A 105 -5.74 -10.44 5.60
N GLU A 106 -6.50 -11.48 5.28
CA GLU A 106 -5.92 -12.79 4.99
C GLU A 106 -4.94 -12.73 3.82
N ALA A 107 -3.91 -13.57 3.90
CA ALA A 107 -2.91 -13.66 2.84
C ALA A 107 -3.58 -14.09 1.53
N SER A 108 -3.34 -13.32 0.47
CA SER A 108 -3.82 -13.62 -0.87
C SER A 108 -2.78 -14.41 -1.66
N THR A 109 -3.25 -15.27 -2.55
CA THR A 109 -2.43 -15.92 -3.58
C THR A 109 -2.50 -15.13 -4.89
N VAL A 110 -1.53 -15.32 -5.77
CA VAL A 110 -1.56 -14.77 -7.13
C VAL A 110 -2.78 -15.28 -7.88
N LEU A 111 -3.50 -14.37 -8.51
CA LEU A 111 -4.68 -14.68 -9.34
C LEU A 111 -4.31 -14.47 -10.80
N GLY A 112 -4.54 -15.50 -11.63
CA GLY A 112 -4.28 -15.45 -13.07
C GLY A 112 -5.26 -14.56 -13.82
N GLY A 113 -4.81 -13.98 -14.94
CA GLY A 113 -5.65 -13.16 -15.82
C GLY A 113 -5.98 -11.76 -15.30
N VAL A 114 -5.48 -11.36 -14.12
CA VAL A 114 -5.72 -10.04 -13.53
C VAL A 114 -4.55 -9.10 -13.80
N ALA A 115 -4.82 -7.97 -14.44
CA ALA A 115 -3.81 -6.94 -14.66
C ALA A 115 -3.13 -6.55 -13.35
N SER A 116 -1.80 -6.67 -13.29
CA SER A 116 -1.04 -6.68 -12.05
C SER A 116 0.15 -5.73 -12.08
N VAL A 117 0.59 -5.32 -10.89
CA VAL A 117 1.92 -4.77 -10.67
C VAL A 117 2.75 -5.74 -9.83
N VAL A 118 3.99 -5.94 -10.21
CA VAL A 118 4.96 -6.79 -9.51
C VAL A 118 6.10 -5.91 -9.01
N LEU A 119 6.41 -6.04 -7.74
CA LEU A 119 7.47 -5.29 -7.06
C LEU A 119 8.62 -6.25 -6.73
N ASP A 120 9.72 -6.14 -7.45
CA ASP A 120 10.93 -6.93 -7.24
C ASP A 120 11.92 -6.16 -6.35
N ARG A 121 11.84 -6.36 -5.05
CA ARG A 121 12.74 -5.78 -4.05
C ARG A 121 12.70 -4.24 -3.98
N VAL A 122 11.56 -3.62 -4.25
CA VAL A 122 11.36 -2.18 -4.02
C VAL A 122 11.39 -1.95 -2.50
N GLN A 123 12.39 -1.21 -2.00
CA GLN A 123 12.65 -1.14 -0.56
C GLN A 123 12.06 0.08 0.13
N ASP A 124 11.91 1.19 -0.58
CA ASP A 124 11.33 2.40 0.01
C ASP A 124 9.80 2.27 0.17
N PRO A 125 9.26 2.36 1.41
CA PRO A 125 7.84 2.24 1.66
C PRO A 125 6.98 3.32 0.98
N GLY A 126 7.55 4.50 0.75
CA GLY A 126 6.89 5.59 0.03
C GLY A 126 6.70 5.25 -1.44
N ASN A 127 7.74 4.69 -2.07
CA ASN A 127 7.67 4.22 -3.46
C ASN A 127 6.64 3.09 -3.59
N VAL A 128 6.68 2.09 -2.71
CA VAL A 128 5.71 0.99 -2.72
C VAL A 128 4.28 1.53 -2.63
N GLY A 129 3.99 2.36 -1.62
CA GLY A 129 2.65 2.95 -1.46
C GLY A 129 2.20 3.79 -2.66
N SER A 130 3.10 4.57 -3.26
CA SER A 130 2.83 5.39 -4.44
C SER A 130 2.53 4.53 -5.68
N ILE A 131 3.24 3.39 -5.84
CA ILE A 131 2.98 2.43 -6.91
C ILE A 131 1.59 1.78 -6.72
N LEU A 132 1.24 1.35 -5.50
CA LEU A 132 -0.08 0.82 -5.21
C LEU A 132 -1.18 1.82 -5.57
N ARG A 133 -0.97 3.09 -5.20
CA ARG A 133 -1.92 4.17 -5.50
C ARG A 133 -2.09 4.37 -7.01
N SER A 134 -1.01 4.36 -7.77
CA SER A 134 -1.05 4.44 -9.23
C SER A 134 -1.73 3.22 -9.86
N ALA A 135 -1.42 2.01 -9.37
CA ALA A 135 -2.05 0.78 -9.83
C ALA A 135 -3.58 0.82 -9.66
N ALA A 136 -4.06 1.17 -8.47
CA ALA A 136 -5.49 1.30 -8.21
C ALA A 136 -6.15 2.38 -9.09
N ALA A 137 -5.48 3.52 -9.30
CA ALA A 137 -5.99 4.62 -10.10
C ALA A 137 -6.11 4.26 -11.59
N PHE A 138 -5.19 3.47 -12.12
CA PHE A 138 -5.14 3.08 -13.53
C PHE A 138 -5.82 1.73 -13.85
N GLY A 139 -6.55 1.17 -12.87
CA GLY A 139 -7.42 0.00 -13.09
C GLY A 139 -6.69 -1.34 -13.07
N PHE A 140 -5.50 -1.43 -12.50
CA PHE A 140 -4.87 -2.68 -12.14
C PHE A 140 -5.56 -3.26 -10.90
N GLY A 141 -5.78 -4.57 -10.90
CA GLY A 141 -6.55 -5.23 -9.84
C GLY A 141 -5.70 -5.91 -8.77
N GLN A 142 -4.41 -6.11 -9.03
CA GLN A 142 -3.53 -6.88 -8.16
C GLN A 142 -2.15 -6.24 -8.03
N ALA A 143 -1.58 -6.33 -6.83
CA ALA A 143 -0.19 -5.97 -6.56
C ALA A 143 0.51 -7.14 -5.85
N ILE A 144 1.67 -7.52 -6.37
CA ILE A 144 2.46 -8.66 -5.93
C ILE A 144 3.82 -8.15 -5.47
N ALA A 145 4.12 -8.28 -4.20
CA ALA A 145 5.43 -7.97 -3.64
C ALA A 145 6.26 -9.26 -3.54
N LEU A 146 7.36 -9.32 -4.25
CA LEU A 146 8.34 -10.39 -4.09
C LEU A 146 9.13 -10.20 -2.79
N LYS A 147 9.73 -11.27 -2.27
CA LYS A 147 10.61 -11.22 -1.10
C LYS A 147 11.69 -10.14 -1.28
N GLY A 148 11.95 -9.39 -0.21
CA GLY A 148 12.86 -8.24 -0.23
C GLY A 148 12.19 -6.90 -0.56
N THR A 149 10.93 -6.88 -0.94
CA THR A 149 10.12 -5.66 -1.06
C THR A 149 9.66 -5.20 0.34
N ALA A 150 9.50 -3.89 0.54
CA ALA A 150 8.92 -3.37 1.76
C ALA A 150 7.50 -3.94 1.96
N ALA A 151 7.21 -4.42 3.19
CA ALA A 151 5.98 -5.13 3.49
C ALA A 151 4.75 -4.28 3.17
N LEU A 152 3.84 -4.80 2.35
CA LEU A 152 2.69 -4.06 1.82
C LEU A 152 1.79 -3.50 2.94
N TRP A 153 1.66 -4.22 4.05
CA TRP A 153 0.85 -3.82 5.20
C TRP A 153 1.63 -3.09 6.30
N SER A 154 2.88 -2.72 6.04
CA SER A 154 3.61 -1.88 7.01
C SER A 154 2.96 -0.48 7.12
N PRO A 155 3.00 0.15 8.30
CA PRO A 155 2.32 1.44 8.54
C PRO A 155 2.71 2.54 7.55
N LYS A 156 3.98 2.58 7.16
CA LYS A 156 4.49 3.56 6.19
C LYS A 156 3.91 3.34 4.79
N VAL A 157 3.79 2.07 4.35
CA VAL A 157 3.22 1.73 3.03
C VAL A 157 1.72 1.99 3.03
N VAL A 158 0.98 1.58 4.08
CA VAL A 158 -0.46 1.83 4.22
C VAL A 158 -0.77 3.32 4.12
N ARG A 159 0.01 4.15 4.81
CA ARG A 159 -0.13 5.61 4.76
C ARG A 159 0.14 6.17 3.37
N ALA A 160 1.27 5.79 2.74
CA ALA A 160 1.64 6.26 1.41
C ALA A 160 0.64 5.82 0.33
N GLY A 161 0.02 4.64 0.50
CA GLY A 161 -0.98 4.08 -0.41
C GLY A 161 -2.33 4.78 -0.39
N MET A 162 -2.62 5.63 0.62
CA MET A 162 -3.83 6.48 0.67
C MET A 162 -5.14 5.73 0.36
N GLY A 163 -5.28 4.47 0.85
CA GLY A 163 -6.47 3.64 0.68
C GLY A 163 -6.46 2.73 -0.57
N ALA A 164 -5.42 2.78 -1.40
CA ALA A 164 -5.28 1.86 -2.54
C ALA A 164 -5.28 0.38 -2.10
N HIS A 165 -4.77 0.10 -0.89
CA HIS A 165 -4.77 -1.22 -0.27
C HIS A 165 -6.15 -1.89 -0.24
N PHE A 166 -7.20 -1.10 -0.07
CA PHE A 166 -8.58 -1.58 0.08
C PHE A 166 -9.28 -1.82 -1.26
N ARG A 167 -8.60 -1.56 -2.37
CA ARG A 167 -9.09 -1.70 -3.74
C ARG A 167 -8.32 -2.72 -4.56
N LEU A 168 -7.18 -3.17 -4.06
CA LEU A 168 -6.26 -4.09 -4.72
C LEU A 168 -6.25 -5.44 -4.01
N ARG A 169 -6.13 -6.50 -4.79
CA ARG A 169 -5.68 -7.78 -4.26
C ARG A 169 -4.18 -7.68 -3.97
N LEU A 170 -3.81 -7.80 -2.71
CA LEU A 170 -2.41 -7.68 -2.27
C LEU A 170 -1.84 -9.07 -1.98
N VAL A 171 -0.74 -9.39 -2.67
CA VAL A 171 0.02 -10.62 -2.47
C VAL A 171 1.40 -10.23 -1.95
N ASP A 172 1.69 -10.56 -0.69
CA ASP A 172 2.87 -10.03 0.02
C ASP A 172 3.92 -11.12 0.26
N ALA A 173 5.18 -10.76 0.04
CA ALA A 173 6.37 -11.55 0.37
C ALA A 173 6.42 -12.96 -0.28
N VAL A 174 6.04 -13.08 -1.54
CA VAL A 174 6.08 -14.34 -2.29
C VAL A 174 7.38 -14.50 -3.06
N GLU A 175 7.69 -15.74 -3.45
CA GLU A 175 8.81 -16.06 -4.33
C GLU A 175 8.48 -15.72 -5.79
N ALA A 176 9.53 -15.55 -6.61
CA ALA A 176 9.36 -15.21 -8.03
C ALA A 176 8.63 -16.30 -8.83
N GLU A 177 8.72 -17.55 -8.40
CA GLU A 177 8.01 -18.69 -8.98
C GLU A 177 6.49 -18.55 -8.91
N SER A 178 5.98 -17.81 -7.91
CA SER A 178 4.55 -17.52 -7.78
C SER A 178 4.01 -16.72 -8.97
N LEU A 179 4.88 -16.05 -9.74
CA LEU A 179 4.48 -15.29 -10.93
C LEU A 179 4.00 -16.19 -12.07
N ASP A 180 4.36 -17.48 -12.07
CA ASP A 180 3.89 -18.45 -13.08
C ASP A 180 2.35 -18.59 -13.06
N ALA A 181 1.73 -18.33 -11.90
CA ALA A 181 0.28 -18.35 -11.74
C ALA A 181 -0.44 -17.13 -12.36
N LEU A 182 0.30 -16.11 -12.82
CA LEU A 182 -0.32 -14.91 -13.42
C LEU A 182 -1.00 -15.20 -14.76
N ASP A 183 -0.43 -16.11 -15.55
CA ASP A 183 -0.89 -16.42 -16.91
C ASP A 183 -1.06 -15.13 -17.78
N LEU A 184 -0.10 -14.23 -17.66
CA LEU A 184 -0.05 -12.94 -18.31
C LEU A 184 1.39 -12.60 -18.76
N PRO A 185 1.54 -11.81 -19.82
CA PRO A 185 2.86 -11.29 -20.19
C PRO A 185 3.39 -10.34 -19.09
N LEU A 186 4.61 -10.63 -18.61
CA LEU A 186 5.35 -9.76 -17.73
C LEU A 186 6.12 -8.72 -18.52
N LEU A 187 5.94 -7.45 -18.21
CA LEU A 187 6.60 -6.30 -18.83
C LEU A 187 7.60 -5.73 -17.84
N GLY A 188 8.87 -6.04 -18.03
CA GLY A 188 9.95 -5.56 -17.18
C GLY A 188 10.33 -4.12 -17.52
N THR A 189 10.66 -3.32 -16.49
CA THR A 189 11.13 -1.95 -16.67
C THR A 189 12.64 -1.83 -16.51
N SER A 190 13.25 -1.03 -17.36
CA SER A 190 14.68 -0.69 -17.31
C SER A 190 14.87 0.78 -17.68
N SER A 191 15.89 1.43 -17.11
CA SER A 191 16.30 2.78 -17.52
C SER A 191 17.21 2.78 -18.77
N HIS A 192 17.91 1.67 -19.01
CA HIS A 192 18.99 1.61 -20.00
C HIS A 192 18.72 0.65 -21.14
N ALA A 193 17.92 -0.39 -20.93
CA ALA A 193 17.72 -1.47 -21.90
C ALA A 193 16.25 -1.63 -22.29
N GLY A 194 16.01 -2.27 -23.44
CA GLY A 194 14.67 -2.57 -23.92
C GLY A 194 14.11 -1.54 -24.90
N GLU A 195 12.93 -1.85 -25.41
CA GLU A 195 12.22 -1.01 -26.36
C GLU A 195 11.49 0.14 -25.65
N ARG A 196 11.22 1.21 -26.40
CA ARG A 196 10.49 2.37 -25.85
C ARG A 196 9.00 2.05 -25.73
N ILE A 197 8.43 2.37 -24.56
CA ILE A 197 7.00 2.11 -24.29
C ILE A 197 6.04 2.81 -25.25
N ASP A 198 6.48 3.93 -25.86
CA ASP A 198 5.69 4.70 -26.83
C ASP A 198 5.74 4.11 -28.25
N ARG A 199 6.58 3.09 -28.51
CA ARG A 199 6.81 2.50 -29.84
C ARG A 199 6.43 1.03 -29.95
N VAL A 200 5.98 0.41 -28.88
CA VAL A 200 5.59 -1.00 -28.82
C VAL A 200 4.12 -1.13 -28.49
N GLU A 201 3.53 -2.24 -28.88
CA GLU A 201 2.22 -2.62 -28.39
C GLU A 201 2.30 -3.09 -26.94
N ILE A 202 1.42 -2.58 -26.09
CA ILE A 202 1.31 -2.99 -24.68
C ILE A 202 0.08 -3.88 -24.57
N PRO A 203 0.24 -5.17 -24.26
CA PRO A 203 -0.88 -6.09 -24.12
C PRO A 203 -1.75 -5.71 -22.91
N TRP A 204 -3.03 -6.08 -22.98
CA TRP A 204 -3.95 -5.97 -21.87
C TRP A 204 -4.83 -7.22 -21.77
N PRO A 205 -4.95 -7.87 -20.58
CA PRO A 205 -4.23 -7.55 -19.35
C PRO A 205 -2.74 -7.90 -19.41
N CYS A 206 -1.93 -7.25 -18.58
CA CYS A 206 -0.50 -7.50 -18.43
C CYS A 206 -0.05 -7.33 -16.99
N ALA A 207 1.18 -7.71 -16.68
CA ALA A 207 1.81 -7.48 -15.40
C ALA A 207 3.08 -6.63 -15.55
N TRP A 208 3.07 -5.40 -15.05
CA TRP A 208 4.25 -4.54 -15.00
C TRP A 208 5.15 -4.90 -13.84
N VAL A 209 6.45 -5.02 -14.11
CA VAL A 209 7.46 -5.39 -13.12
C VAL A 209 8.39 -4.22 -12.84
N PHE A 210 8.44 -3.78 -11.59
CA PHE A 210 9.28 -2.68 -11.11
C PHE A 210 10.32 -3.22 -10.14
N GLY A 211 11.58 -2.88 -10.37
CA GLY A 211 12.72 -3.40 -9.64
C GLY A 211 13.22 -2.46 -8.53
N HIS A 212 14.24 -2.95 -7.82
CA HIS A 212 14.98 -2.22 -6.79
C HIS A 212 15.51 -0.88 -7.34
N GLU A 213 15.43 0.18 -6.53
CA GLU A 213 15.75 1.56 -6.91
C GLU A 213 17.17 1.72 -7.50
N GLY A 214 18.15 1.02 -6.95
CA GLY A 214 19.54 1.13 -7.42
C GLY A 214 20.02 -0.04 -8.30
N GLN A 215 19.36 -1.22 -8.23
CA GLN A 215 19.83 -2.44 -8.92
C GLN A 215 18.91 -2.86 -10.08
N GLY A 216 17.74 -2.25 -10.20
CA GLY A 216 16.73 -2.67 -11.17
C GLY A 216 16.14 -4.05 -10.84
N LEU A 217 15.68 -4.75 -11.88
CA LEU A 217 15.14 -6.11 -11.76
C LEU A 217 16.25 -7.12 -11.45
N SER A 218 15.93 -8.13 -10.62
CA SER A 218 16.79 -9.28 -10.45
C SER A 218 16.88 -10.08 -11.76
N ALA A 219 18.04 -10.70 -12.02
CA ALA A 219 18.24 -11.50 -13.22
C ALA A 219 17.19 -12.62 -13.38
N HIS A 220 16.78 -13.21 -12.25
CA HIS A 220 15.75 -14.24 -12.22
C HIS A 220 14.37 -13.73 -12.67
N VAL A 221 13.97 -12.55 -12.21
CA VAL A 221 12.70 -11.91 -12.61
C VAL A 221 12.78 -11.37 -14.03
N GLN A 222 13.92 -10.77 -14.41
CA GLN A 222 14.16 -10.29 -15.76
C GLN A 222 14.04 -11.41 -16.80
N GLY A 223 14.57 -12.60 -16.52
CA GLY A 223 14.47 -13.77 -17.40
C GLY A 223 13.05 -14.30 -17.60
N ARG A 224 12.08 -13.89 -16.76
CA ARG A 224 10.65 -14.22 -16.86
C ARG A 224 9.87 -13.16 -17.64
N CYS A 225 10.44 -11.98 -17.89
CA CYS A 225 9.75 -10.91 -18.62
C CYS A 225 9.66 -11.25 -20.11
N ALA A 226 8.46 -11.14 -20.66
CA ALA A 226 8.23 -11.29 -22.09
C ALA A 226 8.89 -10.16 -22.90
N GLN A 227 8.94 -8.97 -22.30
CA GLN A 227 9.58 -7.78 -22.88
C GLN A 227 10.24 -6.94 -21.80
N MET A 228 11.37 -6.33 -22.14
CA MET A 228 11.98 -5.26 -21.35
C MET A 228 11.68 -3.92 -22.02
N LEU A 229 11.13 -2.99 -21.26
CA LEU A 229 10.64 -1.71 -21.75
C LEU A 229 11.29 -0.54 -21.00
N ARG A 230 11.46 0.58 -21.69
CA ARG A 230 12.00 1.81 -21.11
C ARG A 230 11.15 3.03 -21.46
N ILE A 231 11.13 3.98 -20.56
CA ILE A 231 10.57 5.30 -20.78
C ILE A 231 11.62 6.14 -21.53
N ALA A 232 11.21 6.84 -22.58
CA ALA A 232 12.11 7.77 -23.26
C ALA A 232 12.45 8.95 -22.33
N GLN A 233 13.74 9.23 -22.16
CA GLN A 233 14.26 10.31 -21.32
C GLN A 233 15.16 11.22 -22.17
N PRO A 234 14.60 12.14 -22.98
CA PRO A 234 15.39 12.98 -23.88
C PRO A 234 16.25 14.03 -23.12
N GLY A 235 15.99 14.24 -21.86
CA GLY A 235 16.70 15.25 -21.02
C GLY A 235 18.02 14.78 -20.43
N GLY A 236 18.42 13.53 -20.62
CA GLY A 236 19.70 13.04 -20.09
C GLY A 236 19.68 11.68 -19.42
N GLU A 237 20.68 11.39 -18.63
CA GLU A 237 21.15 10.05 -18.28
C GLU A 237 20.62 9.51 -16.92
N GLU A 238 19.87 10.29 -16.14
CA GLU A 238 19.43 9.86 -14.83
C GLU A 238 18.18 9.00 -14.91
N SER A 239 18.13 7.95 -14.09
CA SER A 239 16.94 7.13 -13.96
C SER A 239 15.81 7.89 -13.25
N LEU A 240 14.57 7.64 -13.67
CA LEU A 240 13.40 8.13 -12.94
C LEU A 240 13.27 7.40 -11.59
N ASN A 241 12.72 8.09 -10.58
CA ASN A 241 12.22 7.44 -9.39
C ASN A 241 11.27 6.30 -9.79
N VAL A 242 11.37 5.14 -9.13
CA VAL A 242 10.63 3.93 -9.49
C VAL A 242 9.10 4.13 -9.44
N ALA A 243 8.59 4.92 -8.50
CA ALA A 243 7.15 5.21 -8.43
C ALA A 243 6.70 6.16 -9.56
N ALA A 244 7.55 7.11 -9.97
CA ALA A 244 7.30 7.96 -11.13
C ALA A 244 7.30 7.14 -12.42
N ALA A 245 8.27 6.25 -12.60
CA ALA A 245 8.32 5.33 -13.74
C ALA A 245 7.08 4.43 -13.78
N ALA A 246 6.67 3.89 -12.62
CA ALA A 246 5.46 3.09 -12.51
C ALA A 246 4.21 3.88 -12.94
N ALA A 247 4.05 5.11 -12.47
CA ALA A 247 2.90 5.95 -12.84
C ALA A 247 2.82 6.17 -14.35
N VAL A 248 3.95 6.41 -15.02
CA VAL A 248 4.02 6.57 -16.49
C VAL A 248 3.63 5.28 -17.22
N CYS A 249 4.22 4.13 -16.83
CA CYS A 249 3.93 2.84 -17.46
C CYS A 249 2.45 2.43 -17.29
N LEU A 250 1.92 2.57 -16.09
CA LEU A 250 0.54 2.20 -15.77
C LEU A 250 -0.45 3.13 -16.45
N HIS A 251 -0.16 4.43 -16.51
CA HIS A 251 -0.97 5.40 -17.26
C HIS A 251 -0.98 5.08 -18.76
N GLU A 252 0.17 4.74 -19.35
CA GLU A 252 0.26 4.39 -20.77
C GLU A 252 -0.61 3.16 -21.10
N SER A 253 -0.59 2.13 -20.25
CA SER A 253 -1.50 0.98 -20.39
C SER A 253 -2.98 1.38 -20.32
N ALA A 254 -3.34 2.23 -19.34
CA ALA A 254 -4.71 2.70 -19.18
C ALA A 254 -5.17 3.57 -20.37
N ARG A 255 -4.30 4.47 -20.85
CA ARG A 255 -4.57 5.36 -21.98
C ARG A 255 -4.88 4.57 -23.25
N ARG A 256 -4.08 3.54 -23.55
CA ARG A 256 -4.28 2.70 -24.75
C ARG A 256 -5.54 1.85 -24.70
N ARG A 257 -6.00 1.50 -23.50
CA ARG A 257 -7.25 0.76 -23.33
C ARG A 257 -8.50 1.64 -23.52
N ALA A 258 -8.39 2.93 -23.24
CA ALA A 258 -9.52 3.87 -23.31
C ALA A 258 -9.74 4.44 -24.73
N GLY A 259 -8.82 4.25 -25.64
CA GLY A 259 -8.91 4.65 -27.05
C GLY A 259 -9.16 3.46 -27.95
#